data_3792193618f122d08b81db9cc3a1b099
#
_entry.id   3792193618f122d08b81db9cc3a1b099
#
_cell.length_a   1.000
_cell.length_b   1.000
_cell.length_c   1.000
_cell.angle_alpha   90.00
_cell.angle_beta   90.00
_cell.angle_gamma   90.00
#
_symmetry.space_group_name_H-M   'P 1'
#
loop_
_entity.id
_entity.type
_entity.pdbx_description
1 polymer ?
#
loop_
_entity_poly.entity_id
_entity_poly.type
_entity_poly.pdbx_seq_one_letter_code
_entity_poly.pdbx_strand_id
1 'polypeptide(L)'
;MFHVFTGQPVDRLPAQPICMTFAARTAGVDYYSYVTDYRVLVDAQVRTAERFDLDIVTLCSDPCREAADCGAPVRWFPDQPPAHDPRDPLIKEKRDLGRLQQPDPYSGGRMYDRVKGAALLKEKVGGDLPILGWIEGPMAEAADLRGMNEIMLDLIDDPAFVHDLFAFIVEMELNFARAQIDAGIDIIGIGDAAASLVGPDLYHTLIFPYQQQMVDILHAMDCPVRLHICGNATHLLADMGRLGVEMVDIDAPVDLRLARERMGPDVAILGNIHPVQYLLEGTPEDVFEGLAICHEQVGDRYIVGPGCEVPPLSPPENVRAVVDYAKATAVTPHPRPLSHSGERGDTHAL
;
A
#
# COMPACT_ATOMS: atom_id res chain seq x y z
N MET A 1 -0.26 12.52 7.08
CA MET A 1 -0.73 11.67 5.97
C MET A 1 -1.90 12.31 5.24
N PHE A 2 -3.09 12.42 5.80
CA PHE A 2 -4.32 12.91 5.14
C PHE A 2 -4.22 14.32 4.54
N HIS A 3 -3.43 15.22 5.13
CA HIS A 3 -3.17 16.55 4.54
C HIS A 3 -2.43 16.46 3.20
N VAL A 4 -1.53 15.48 3.04
CA VAL A 4 -0.85 15.27 1.74
C VAL A 4 -1.85 14.80 0.67
N PHE A 5 -2.81 13.95 1.03
CA PHE A 5 -3.86 13.53 0.10
C PHE A 5 -4.71 14.69 -0.43
N THR A 6 -4.96 15.68 0.42
CA THR A 6 -5.79 16.85 0.07
C THR A 6 -4.98 18.06 -0.38
N GLY A 7 -3.64 17.94 -0.49
CA GLY A 7 -2.76 19.05 -0.85
C GLY A 7 -2.72 20.17 0.19
N GLN A 8 -3.06 19.87 1.43
CA GLN A 8 -2.97 20.82 2.52
C GLN A 8 -1.53 20.89 3.06
N PRO A 9 -1.10 22.04 3.61
CA PRO A 9 0.21 22.15 4.21
C PRO A 9 0.44 21.11 5.32
N VAL A 10 1.62 20.52 5.32
CA VAL A 10 2.08 19.56 6.33
C VAL A 10 3.25 20.17 7.11
N ASP A 11 3.42 19.72 8.34
CA ASP A 11 4.58 20.07 9.16
C ASP A 11 5.88 19.45 8.60
N ARG A 12 5.81 18.26 8.07
CA ARG A 12 6.84 17.54 7.32
C ARG A 12 6.21 16.53 6.35
N LEU A 13 6.97 16.05 5.40
CA LEU A 13 6.53 14.93 4.56
C LEU A 13 6.36 13.66 5.42
N PRO A 14 5.31 12.85 5.16
CA PRO A 14 5.17 11.57 5.83
C PRO A 14 6.15 10.53 5.29
N ALA A 15 6.68 9.68 6.18
CA ALA A 15 7.55 8.56 5.85
C ALA A 15 6.77 7.23 5.95
N GLN A 16 6.69 6.51 4.84
CA GLN A 16 5.93 5.27 4.75
C GLN A 16 6.65 4.18 3.95
N PRO A 17 7.77 3.65 4.44
CA PRO A 17 8.36 2.46 3.82
C PRO A 17 7.46 1.24 4.05
N ILE A 18 7.32 0.37 3.04
CA ILE A 18 6.62 -0.91 3.18
C ILE A 18 7.51 -1.86 3.97
N CYS A 19 7.17 -2.10 5.23
CA CYS A 19 7.92 -2.97 6.13
C CYS A 19 7.10 -4.23 6.46
N MET A 20 7.34 -5.32 5.74
CA MET A 20 6.73 -6.63 6.03
C MET A 20 7.79 -7.58 6.61
N THR A 21 8.63 -8.16 5.75
CA THR A 21 9.74 -9.02 6.18
C THR A 21 10.74 -8.29 7.06
N PHE A 22 10.98 -7.01 6.80
CA PHE A 22 11.82 -6.15 7.64
C PHE A 22 11.22 -5.94 9.04
N ALA A 23 9.89 -5.79 9.16
CA ALA A 23 9.23 -5.64 10.46
C ALA A 23 9.30 -6.93 11.28
N ALA A 24 9.04 -8.10 10.68
CA ALA A 24 9.20 -9.39 11.34
C ALA A 24 10.63 -9.56 11.89
N ARG A 25 11.65 -9.26 11.06
CA ARG A 25 13.05 -9.32 11.47
C ARG A 25 13.38 -8.32 12.58
N THR A 26 12.86 -7.11 12.50
CA THR A 26 13.05 -6.07 13.53
C THR A 26 12.49 -6.49 14.88
N ALA A 27 11.35 -7.19 14.86
CA ALA A 27 10.73 -7.77 16.06
C ALA A 27 11.40 -9.06 16.54
N GLY A 28 12.28 -9.66 15.72
CA GLY A 28 12.98 -10.91 16.05
C GLY A 28 12.09 -12.15 15.94
N VAL A 29 11.08 -12.12 15.06
CA VAL A 29 10.16 -13.22 14.81
C VAL A 29 10.36 -13.79 13.41
N ASP A 30 10.04 -15.08 13.23
CA ASP A 30 10.01 -15.69 11.90
C ASP A 30 8.82 -15.17 11.08
N TYR A 31 8.98 -15.21 9.74
CA TYR A 31 7.96 -14.64 8.87
C TYR A 31 6.69 -15.49 8.80
N TYR A 32 6.79 -16.80 9.02
CA TYR A 32 5.63 -17.66 9.12
C TYR A 32 4.71 -17.23 10.27
N SER A 33 5.27 -16.98 11.45
CA SER A 33 4.52 -16.49 12.62
C SER A 33 3.92 -15.10 12.33
N TYR A 34 4.67 -14.21 11.66
CA TYR A 34 4.19 -12.88 11.28
C TYR A 34 2.96 -12.95 10.37
N VAL A 35 2.94 -13.84 9.38
CA VAL A 35 1.82 -13.93 8.43
C VAL A 35 0.64 -14.75 8.93
N THR A 36 0.80 -15.59 9.97
CA THR A 36 -0.25 -16.52 10.45
C THR A 36 -0.86 -16.14 11.80
N ASP A 37 -0.26 -15.22 12.56
CA ASP A 37 -0.80 -14.71 13.82
C ASP A 37 -0.82 -13.19 13.83
N TYR A 38 -2.03 -12.61 13.80
CA TYR A 38 -2.24 -11.17 13.84
C TYR A 38 -1.58 -10.48 15.03
N ARG A 39 -1.41 -11.15 16.18
CA ARG A 39 -0.76 -10.57 17.37
C ARG A 39 0.72 -10.34 17.10
N VAL A 40 1.36 -11.30 16.42
CA VAL A 40 2.78 -11.21 16.02
C VAL A 40 2.97 -10.11 14.99
N LEU A 41 2.09 -10.05 13.98
CA LEU A 41 2.11 -8.98 12.97
C LEU A 41 1.96 -7.60 13.62
N VAL A 42 0.94 -7.43 14.45
CA VAL A 42 0.65 -6.14 15.11
C VAL A 42 1.79 -5.72 16.02
N ASP A 43 2.35 -6.62 16.84
CA ASP A 43 3.50 -6.31 17.68
C ASP A 43 4.72 -5.90 16.84
N ALA A 44 5.00 -6.60 15.76
CA ALA A 44 6.11 -6.28 14.85
C ALA A 44 5.92 -4.92 14.16
N GLN A 45 4.72 -4.61 13.70
CA GLN A 45 4.42 -3.33 13.07
C GLN A 45 4.54 -2.16 14.05
N VAL A 46 3.95 -2.27 15.24
CA VAL A 46 4.01 -1.22 16.27
C VAL A 46 5.46 -0.98 16.71
N ARG A 47 6.22 -2.04 17.03
CA ARG A 47 7.65 -1.91 17.39
C ARG A 47 8.49 -1.28 16.27
N THR A 48 8.18 -1.61 15.02
CA THR A 48 8.91 -1.04 13.88
C THR A 48 8.57 0.43 13.73
N ALA A 49 7.30 0.81 13.82
CA ALA A 49 6.87 2.20 13.79
C ALA A 49 7.49 3.02 14.91
N GLU A 50 7.47 2.54 16.14
CA GLU A 50 8.09 3.19 17.29
C GLU A 50 9.63 3.32 17.13
N ARG A 51 10.30 2.24 16.69
CA ARG A 51 11.76 2.22 16.56
C ARG A 51 12.28 3.19 15.52
N PHE A 52 11.56 3.34 14.41
CA PHE A 52 11.97 4.16 13.28
C PHE A 52 11.19 5.47 13.17
N ASP A 53 10.18 5.71 13.99
CA ASP A 53 9.30 6.88 13.95
C ASP A 53 8.54 7.00 12.62
N LEU A 54 7.93 5.86 12.19
CA LEU A 54 7.14 5.78 10.97
C LEU A 54 5.77 6.44 11.16
N ASP A 55 5.22 6.97 10.08
CA ASP A 55 3.95 7.71 10.09
C ASP A 55 2.71 6.84 9.82
N ILE A 56 2.85 5.50 9.79
CA ILE A 56 1.77 4.56 9.51
C ILE A 56 2.12 3.16 10.02
N VAL A 57 1.10 2.37 10.33
CA VAL A 57 1.20 0.92 10.53
C VAL A 57 0.32 0.19 9.51
N THR A 58 0.64 -1.08 9.19
CA THR A 58 -0.06 -1.80 8.13
C THR A 58 -0.41 -3.24 8.51
N LEU A 59 -1.47 -3.76 7.88
CA LEU A 59 -1.84 -5.18 7.89
C LEU A 59 -1.29 -5.94 6.67
N CYS A 60 -0.58 -5.27 5.77
CA CYS A 60 0.03 -5.90 4.61
C CYS A 60 1.04 -6.98 5.07
N SER A 61 0.91 -8.17 4.54
CA SER A 61 1.77 -9.30 4.91
C SER A 61 2.25 -10.14 3.73
N ASP A 62 1.37 -10.47 2.82
CA ASP A 62 1.63 -11.35 1.68
C ASP A 62 0.38 -11.40 0.77
N PRO A 63 0.49 -11.84 -0.49
CA PRO A 63 -0.63 -11.87 -1.41
C PRO A 63 -1.54 -13.11 -1.26
N CYS A 64 -1.16 -14.12 -0.46
CA CYS A 64 -1.86 -15.41 -0.46
C CYS A 64 -3.06 -15.50 0.50
N ARG A 65 -3.53 -14.40 1.09
CA ARG A 65 -4.54 -14.45 2.17
C ARG A 65 -5.90 -14.90 1.67
N GLU A 66 -6.39 -14.23 0.65
CA GLU A 66 -7.73 -14.34 0.10
C GLU A 66 -7.86 -15.65 -0.66
N ALA A 67 -6.91 -15.95 -1.54
CA ALA A 67 -6.87 -17.23 -2.26
C ALA A 67 -6.76 -18.44 -1.32
N ALA A 68 -6.04 -18.34 -0.20
CA ALA A 68 -5.98 -19.39 0.83
C ALA A 68 -7.35 -19.65 1.46
N ASP A 69 -8.12 -18.60 1.73
CA ASP A 69 -9.47 -18.72 2.30
C ASP A 69 -10.49 -19.22 1.27
N CYS A 70 -10.22 -19.03 -0.04
CA CYS A 70 -10.91 -19.72 -1.12
C CYS A 70 -10.55 -21.22 -1.23
N GLY A 71 -9.49 -21.67 -0.55
CA GLY A 71 -9.01 -23.03 -0.56
C GLY A 71 -7.80 -23.28 -1.45
N ALA A 72 -7.13 -22.24 -1.96
CA ALA A 72 -5.92 -22.40 -2.76
C ALA A 72 -4.77 -22.98 -1.93
N PRO A 73 -3.99 -23.94 -2.46
CA PRO A 73 -2.82 -24.47 -1.78
C PRO A 73 -1.76 -23.39 -1.56
N VAL A 74 -1.27 -23.27 -0.32
CA VAL A 74 -0.22 -22.33 0.05
C VAL A 74 1.04 -23.07 0.47
N ARG A 75 2.17 -22.68 -0.10
CA ARG A 75 3.51 -23.12 0.30
C ARG A 75 4.06 -22.15 1.33
N TRP A 76 4.38 -22.67 2.51
CA TRP A 76 4.87 -21.91 3.65
C TRP A 76 6.38 -21.97 3.75
N PHE A 77 6.99 -20.86 4.13
CA PHE A 77 8.42 -20.72 4.38
C PHE A 77 8.63 -20.03 5.73
N PRO A 78 9.69 -20.38 6.49
CA PRO A 78 9.93 -19.76 7.79
C PRO A 78 10.31 -18.28 7.69
N ASP A 79 11.12 -17.90 6.69
CA ASP A 79 11.73 -16.57 6.60
C ASP A 79 11.42 -15.84 5.28
N GLN A 80 10.43 -16.30 4.52
CA GLN A 80 10.02 -15.72 3.26
C GLN A 80 8.48 -15.64 3.19
N PRO A 81 7.93 -14.75 2.35
CA PRO A 81 6.50 -14.73 2.07
C PRO A 81 6.01 -16.10 1.58
N PRO A 82 4.80 -16.52 1.98
CA PRO A 82 4.15 -17.69 1.39
C PRO A 82 3.91 -17.46 -0.09
N ALA A 83 3.73 -18.53 -0.83
CA ALA A 83 3.46 -18.48 -2.27
C ALA A 83 2.51 -19.59 -2.69
N HIS A 84 1.75 -19.37 -3.75
CA HIS A 84 1.02 -20.42 -4.45
C HIS A 84 1.95 -21.23 -5.34
N ASP A 85 1.65 -22.52 -5.54
CA ASP A 85 2.37 -23.33 -6.54
C ASP A 85 1.73 -23.09 -7.91
N PRO A 86 2.43 -22.47 -8.87
CA PRO A 86 1.86 -22.17 -10.19
C PRO A 86 1.47 -23.41 -10.99
N ARG A 87 1.90 -24.59 -10.56
CA ARG A 87 1.54 -25.90 -11.17
C ARG A 87 0.29 -26.52 -10.56
N ASP A 88 -0.20 -25.97 -9.45
CA ASP A 88 -1.38 -26.46 -8.73
C ASP A 88 -2.30 -25.29 -8.32
N PRO A 89 -2.78 -24.48 -9.29
CA PRO A 89 -3.72 -23.40 -9.01
C PRO A 89 -5.07 -23.97 -8.55
N LEU A 90 -5.83 -23.16 -7.81
CA LEU A 90 -7.17 -23.55 -7.35
C LEU A 90 -8.12 -23.75 -8.55
N ILE A 91 -8.10 -22.83 -9.51
CA ILE A 91 -8.91 -22.89 -10.74
C ILE A 91 -8.05 -23.55 -11.84
N LYS A 92 -8.09 -24.88 -11.92
CA LYS A 92 -7.40 -25.63 -12.99
C LYS A 92 -8.15 -25.56 -14.32
N GLU A 93 -9.47 -25.72 -14.26
CA GLU A 93 -10.37 -25.62 -15.38
C GLU A 93 -11.32 -24.44 -15.17
N LYS A 94 -11.68 -23.70 -16.22
CA LYS A 94 -12.55 -22.51 -16.11
C LYS A 94 -13.88 -22.79 -15.39
N ARG A 95 -14.45 -24.01 -15.57
CA ARG A 95 -15.66 -24.45 -14.86
C ARG A 95 -15.51 -24.54 -13.33
N ASP A 96 -14.29 -24.58 -12.82
CA ASP A 96 -14.03 -24.66 -11.37
C ASP A 96 -14.41 -23.36 -10.66
N LEU A 97 -14.41 -22.22 -11.37
CA LEU A 97 -14.91 -20.95 -10.84
C LEU A 97 -16.34 -21.07 -10.28
N GLY A 98 -17.23 -21.76 -10.99
CA GLY A 98 -18.62 -21.97 -10.55
C GLY A 98 -18.77 -22.86 -9.30
N ARG A 99 -17.68 -23.40 -8.76
CA ARG A 99 -17.66 -24.17 -7.50
C ARG A 99 -17.11 -23.40 -6.33
N LEU A 100 -16.45 -22.26 -6.58
CA LEU A 100 -15.94 -21.41 -5.51
C LEU A 100 -17.10 -20.79 -4.74
N GLN A 101 -16.88 -20.61 -3.47
CA GLN A 101 -17.77 -19.87 -2.58
C GLN A 101 -17.03 -18.64 -2.06
N GLN A 102 -17.74 -17.56 -1.89
CA GLN A 102 -17.20 -16.36 -1.26
C GLN A 102 -16.75 -16.70 0.17
N PRO A 103 -15.47 -16.52 0.52
CA PRO A 103 -15.04 -16.70 1.90
C PRO A 103 -15.67 -15.62 2.80
N ASP A 104 -16.03 -16.02 4.02
CA ASP A 104 -16.54 -15.08 5.02
C ASP A 104 -15.38 -14.53 5.84
N PRO A 105 -15.07 -13.22 5.76
CA PRO A 105 -13.96 -12.62 6.48
C PRO A 105 -14.12 -12.62 8.00
N TYR A 106 -15.25 -13.10 8.54
CA TYR A 106 -15.51 -13.22 9.98
C TYR A 106 -15.50 -14.68 10.48
N SER A 107 -15.45 -15.67 9.61
CA SER A 107 -15.68 -17.06 10.00
C SER A 107 -14.39 -17.87 10.27
N GLY A 108 -13.23 -17.26 10.28
CA GLY A 108 -11.93 -17.92 10.43
C GLY A 108 -11.03 -17.64 9.23
N GLY A 109 -9.92 -18.35 9.10
CA GLY A 109 -8.98 -18.19 8.01
C GLY A 109 -8.07 -16.96 8.14
N ARG A 110 -7.41 -16.64 7.03
CA ARG A 110 -6.39 -15.59 6.97
C ARG A 110 -6.99 -14.20 6.91
N MET A 111 -8.12 -14.04 6.21
CA MET A 111 -8.85 -12.78 6.18
C MET A 111 -9.31 -12.39 7.59
N TYR A 112 -9.92 -13.34 8.34
CA TYR A 112 -10.33 -13.08 9.72
C TYR A 112 -9.17 -12.76 10.65
N ASP A 113 -8.02 -13.39 10.42
CA ASP A 113 -6.81 -13.06 11.18
C ASP A 113 -6.42 -11.58 10.97
N ARG A 114 -6.50 -11.05 9.73
CA ARG A 114 -6.24 -9.63 9.45
C ARG A 114 -7.30 -8.70 10.05
N VAL A 115 -8.58 -9.09 10.02
CA VAL A 115 -9.65 -8.33 10.69
C VAL A 115 -9.40 -8.19 12.20
N LYS A 116 -8.96 -9.27 12.86
CA LYS A 116 -8.53 -9.19 14.27
C LYS A 116 -7.30 -8.31 14.45
N GLY A 117 -6.37 -8.33 13.50
CA GLY A 117 -5.20 -7.46 13.47
C GLY A 117 -5.60 -5.99 13.38
N ALA A 118 -6.59 -5.65 12.53
CA ALA A 118 -7.13 -4.30 12.41
C ALA A 118 -7.68 -3.80 13.76
N ALA A 119 -8.53 -4.59 14.40
CA ALA A 119 -9.08 -4.25 15.71
C ALA A 119 -7.99 -4.04 16.77
N LEU A 120 -6.97 -4.90 16.78
CA LEU A 120 -5.86 -4.78 17.74
C LEU A 120 -4.95 -3.58 17.44
N LEU A 121 -4.70 -3.24 16.16
CA LEU A 121 -4.00 -2.00 15.81
C LEU A 121 -4.80 -0.78 16.24
N LYS A 122 -6.13 -0.78 16.01
CA LYS A 122 -7.00 0.31 16.44
C LYS A 122 -6.95 0.54 17.96
N GLU A 123 -6.91 -0.55 18.73
CA GLU A 123 -6.75 -0.49 20.19
C GLU A 123 -5.40 0.11 20.60
N LYS A 124 -4.30 -0.29 19.91
CA LYS A 124 -2.93 0.08 20.31
C LYS A 124 -2.50 1.47 19.85
N VAL A 125 -2.84 1.86 18.64
CA VAL A 125 -2.32 3.08 17.99
C VAL A 125 -3.39 3.96 17.35
N GLY A 126 -4.67 3.56 17.44
CA GLY A 126 -5.76 4.31 16.81
C GLY A 126 -5.86 5.73 17.35
N GLY A 127 -5.80 6.69 16.42
CA GLY A 127 -5.78 8.12 16.73
C GLY A 127 -4.38 8.75 16.76
N ASP A 128 -3.33 7.95 16.97
CA ASP A 128 -1.94 8.43 16.94
C ASP A 128 -1.30 8.19 15.56
N LEU A 129 -1.51 7.00 14.97
CA LEU A 129 -1.03 6.63 13.65
C LEU A 129 -2.18 6.17 12.74
N PRO A 130 -2.20 6.52 11.46
CA PRO A 130 -3.05 5.89 10.47
C PRO A 130 -2.78 4.39 10.37
N ILE A 131 -3.86 3.61 10.17
CA ILE A 131 -3.80 2.16 10.03
C ILE A 131 -4.18 1.80 8.59
N LEU A 132 -3.25 1.16 7.88
CA LEU A 132 -3.43 0.71 6.51
C LEU A 132 -3.90 -0.75 6.49
N GLY A 133 -5.13 -0.98 6.05
CA GLY A 133 -5.62 -2.28 5.63
C GLY A 133 -5.08 -2.65 4.25
N TRP A 134 -5.27 -3.91 3.84
CA TRP A 134 -4.78 -4.37 2.55
C TRP A 134 -5.70 -5.41 1.93
N ILE A 135 -5.93 -5.28 0.65
CA ILE A 135 -6.65 -6.23 -0.22
C ILE A 135 -5.88 -6.40 -1.53
N GLU A 136 -6.17 -7.46 -2.27
CA GLU A 136 -5.56 -7.66 -3.59
C GLU A 136 -6.43 -7.08 -4.70
N GLY A 137 -5.78 -6.66 -5.78
CA GLY A 137 -6.46 -6.19 -6.99
C GLY A 137 -6.91 -7.36 -7.88
N PRO A 138 -7.76 -7.09 -8.87
CA PRO A 138 -8.40 -8.13 -9.68
C PRO A 138 -7.41 -9.01 -10.43
N MET A 139 -6.30 -8.44 -10.93
CA MET A 139 -5.32 -9.20 -11.70
C MET A 139 -4.37 -9.99 -10.81
N ALA A 140 -3.96 -9.45 -9.67
CA ALA A 140 -3.09 -10.14 -8.72
C ALA A 140 -3.80 -11.36 -8.14
N GLU A 141 -5.02 -11.19 -7.63
CA GLU A 141 -5.79 -12.29 -7.06
C GLU A 141 -6.20 -13.33 -8.12
N ALA A 142 -6.50 -12.90 -9.36
CA ALA A 142 -6.74 -13.83 -10.45
C ALA A 142 -5.50 -14.69 -10.77
N ALA A 143 -4.30 -14.10 -10.67
CA ALA A 143 -3.07 -14.86 -10.83
C ALA A 143 -2.85 -15.88 -9.71
N ASP A 144 -3.26 -15.58 -8.48
CA ASP A 144 -3.16 -16.50 -7.34
C ASP A 144 -4.20 -17.63 -7.43
N LEU A 145 -5.41 -17.36 -7.90
CA LEU A 145 -6.47 -18.36 -8.05
C LEU A 145 -6.31 -19.25 -9.29
N ARG A 146 -5.96 -18.65 -10.46
CA ARG A 146 -5.92 -19.31 -11.76
C ARG A 146 -4.52 -19.71 -12.20
N GLY A 147 -3.51 -19.06 -11.66
CA GLY A 147 -2.13 -19.14 -12.12
C GLY A 147 -1.79 -18.09 -13.17
N MET A 148 -0.60 -17.47 -13.02
CA MET A 148 -0.16 -16.34 -13.84
C MET A 148 -0.21 -16.62 -15.35
N ASN A 149 0.30 -17.78 -15.79
CA ASN A 149 0.33 -18.10 -17.23
C ASN A 149 -1.08 -18.25 -17.82
N GLU A 150 -1.95 -18.92 -17.09
CA GLU A 150 -3.31 -19.22 -17.56
C GLU A 150 -4.15 -17.95 -17.62
N ILE A 151 -4.09 -17.07 -16.60
CA ILE A 151 -4.85 -15.82 -16.63
C ILE A 151 -4.36 -14.89 -17.74
N MET A 152 -3.05 -14.84 -18.02
CA MET A 152 -2.51 -14.03 -19.12
C MET A 152 -3.00 -14.52 -20.49
N LEU A 153 -3.19 -15.82 -20.66
CA LEU A 153 -3.80 -16.38 -21.88
C LEU A 153 -5.31 -16.10 -21.91
N ASP A 154 -6.00 -16.28 -20.79
CA ASP A 154 -7.45 -16.08 -20.69
C ASP A 154 -7.86 -14.62 -20.97
N LEU A 155 -7.03 -13.62 -20.67
CA LEU A 155 -7.27 -12.21 -21.05
C LEU A 155 -7.47 -12.03 -22.56
N ILE A 156 -6.84 -12.89 -23.38
CA ILE A 156 -6.90 -12.83 -24.85
C ILE A 156 -7.94 -13.80 -25.38
N ASP A 157 -7.92 -15.05 -24.88
CA ASP A 157 -8.67 -16.16 -25.47
C ASP A 157 -10.11 -16.25 -24.95
N ASP A 158 -10.38 -15.75 -23.73
CA ASP A 158 -11.70 -15.87 -23.11
C ASP A 158 -11.99 -14.69 -22.12
N PRO A 159 -12.15 -13.48 -22.64
CA PRO A 159 -12.49 -12.33 -21.81
C PRO A 159 -13.77 -12.50 -20.99
N ALA A 160 -14.72 -13.34 -21.45
CA ALA A 160 -15.96 -13.60 -20.69
C ALA A 160 -15.67 -14.32 -19.36
N PHE A 161 -14.81 -15.34 -19.39
CA PHE A 161 -14.35 -16.00 -18.18
C PHE A 161 -13.59 -15.03 -17.25
N VAL A 162 -12.74 -14.16 -17.81
CA VAL A 162 -12.01 -13.15 -17.03
C VAL A 162 -12.97 -12.20 -16.33
N HIS A 163 -14.03 -11.74 -17.00
CA HIS A 163 -15.07 -10.90 -16.40
C HIS A 163 -15.77 -11.61 -15.23
N ASP A 164 -16.13 -12.89 -15.38
CA ASP A 164 -16.76 -13.67 -14.32
C ASP A 164 -15.81 -13.85 -13.13
N LEU A 165 -14.52 -14.12 -13.38
CA LEU A 165 -13.49 -14.27 -12.34
C LEU A 165 -13.25 -12.94 -11.60
N PHE A 166 -13.08 -11.84 -12.33
CA PHE A 166 -12.88 -10.53 -11.71
C PHE A 166 -14.09 -10.07 -10.91
N ALA A 167 -15.31 -10.36 -11.38
CA ALA A 167 -16.52 -10.07 -10.60
C ALA A 167 -16.54 -10.83 -9.26
N PHE A 168 -16.16 -12.11 -9.26
CA PHE A 168 -16.01 -12.92 -8.05
C PHE A 168 -14.96 -12.31 -7.10
N ILE A 169 -13.78 -11.95 -7.63
CA ILE A 169 -12.68 -11.37 -6.85
C ILE A 169 -13.09 -10.04 -6.24
N VAL A 170 -13.62 -9.11 -7.02
CA VAL A 170 -14.02 -7.78 -6.54
C VAL A 170 -15.06 -7.87 -5.42
N GLU A 171 -16.03 -8.79 -5.53
CA GLU A 171 -17.00 -9.03 -4.44
C GLU A 171 -16.29 -9.51 -3.17
N MET A 172 -15.37 -10.46 -3.28
CA MET A 172 -14.59 -11.00 -2.17
C MET A 172 -13.76 -9.91 -1.49
N GLU A 173 -12.99 -9.18 -2.28
CA GLU A 173 -12.08 -8.16 -1.78
C GLU A 173 -12.83 -7.00 -1.10
N LEU A 174 -13.96 -6.58 -1.65
CA LEU A 174 -14.79 -5.54 -1.04
C LEU A 174 -15.47 -6.00 0.26
N ASN A 175 -15.84 -7.27 0.37
CA ASN A 175 -16.33 -7.84 1.62
C ASN A 175 -15.22 -7.87 2.68
N PHE A 176 -14.00 -8.22 2.28
CA PHE A 176 -12.85 -8.19 3.17
C PHE A 176 -12.43 -6.77 3.56
N ALA A 177 -12.42 -5.83 2.62
CA ALA A 177 -12.17 -4.42 2.90
C ALA A 177 -13.17 -3.86 3.92
N ARG A 178 -14.47 -4.11 3.74
CA ARG A 178 -15.52 -3.71 4.68
C ARG A 178 -15.25 -4.23 6.08
N ALA A 179 -14.89 -5.50 6.21
CA ALA A 179 -14.58 -6.10 7.51
C ALA A 179 -13.36 -5.44 8.18
N GLN A 180 -12.35 -5.03 7.42
CA GLN A 180 -11.19 -4.29 7.93
C GLN A 180 -11.59 -2.86 8.33
N ILE A 181 -12.42 -2.16 7.53
CA ILE A 181 -12.95 -0.82 7.83
C ILE A 181 -13.77 -0.85 9.12
N ASP A 182 -14.69 -1.79 9.26
CA ASP A 182 -15.52 -1.97 10.47
C ASP A 182 -14.65 -2.25 11.71
N ALA A 183 -13.51 -2.91 11.53
CA ALA A 183 -12.53 -3.16 12.59
C ALA A 183 -11.64 -1.95 12.93
N GLY A 184 -11.70 -0.86 12.13
CA GLY A 184 -11.12 0.44 12.46
C GLY A 184 -9.87 0.82 11.70
N ILE A 185 -9.64 0.29 10.49
CA ILE A 185 -8.58 0.80 9.61
C ILE A 185 -8.97 2.17 9.03
N ASP A 186 -7.97 2.94 8.61
CA ASP A 186 -8.16 4.31 8.15
C ASP A 186 -7.95 4.46 6.62
N ILE A 187 -7.25 3.53 5.99
CA ILE A 187 -6.90 3.54 4.55
C ILE A 187 -6.91 2.10 4.05
N ILE A 188 -7.45 1.83 2.86
CA ILE A 188 -7.28 0.54 2.17
C ILE A 188 -6.20 0.64 1.11
N GLY A 189 -5.22 -0.27 1.16
CA GLY A 189 -4.28 -0.53 0.06
C GLY A 189 -4.81 -1.60 -0.87
N ILE A 190 -4.74 -1.36 -2.17
CA ILE A 190 -5.02 -2.34 -3.23
C ILE A 190 -3.68 -2.72 -3.86
N GLY A 191 -3.26 -3.98 -3.72
CA GLY A 191 -2.08 -4.53 -4.37
C GLY A 191 -2.43 -5.24 -5.67
N ASP A 192 -2.00 -4.73 -6.82
CA ASP A 192 -2.30 -5.36 -8.11
C ASP A 192 -1.05 -5.55 -8.98
N ALA A 193 -0.04 -6.20 -8.40
CA ALA A 193 1.29 -6.33 -8.99
C ALA A 193 1.27 -6.93 -10.41
N ALA A 194 0.43 -7.94 -10.64
CA ALA A 194 0.33 -8.64 -11.93
C ALA A 194 -0.20 -7.73 -13.05
N ALA A 195 -0.89 -6.64 -12.75
CA ALA A 195 -1.39 -5.68 -13.73
C ALA A 195 -0.25 -5.02 -14.52
N SER A 196 0.95 -4.85 -13.94
CA SER A 196 2.11 -4.28 -14.64
C SER A 196 2.60 -5.12 -15.83
N LEU A 197 2.22 -6.39 -15.90
CA LEU A 197 2.58 -7.30 -16.98
C LEU A 197 1.61 -7.24 -18.17
N VAL A 198 0.48 -6.55 -18.01
CA VAL A 198 -0.59 -6.48 -19.03
C VAL A 198 -0.40 -5.22 -19.88
N GLY A 199 -0.51 -5.38 -21.20
CA GLY A 199 -0.42 -4.24 -22.12
C GLY A 199 -1.54 -3.20 -21.89
N PRO A 200 -1.31 -1.92 -22.27
CA PRO A 200 -2.20 -0.81 -21.89
C PRO A 200 -3.63 -0.98 -22.38
N ASP A 201 -3.85 -1.51 -23.59
CA ASP A 201 -5.19 -1.69 -24.15
C ASP A 201 -6.00 -2.74 -23.36
N LEU A 202 -5.39 -3.88 -23.04
CA LEU A 202 -6.03 -4.93 -22.23
C LEU A 202 -6.25 -4.47 -20.79
N TYR A 203 -5.28 -3.76 -20.21
CA TYR A 203 -5.46 -3.17 -18.89
C TYR A 203 -6.64 -2.21 -18.88
N HIS A 204 -6.70 -1.27 -19.81
CA HIS A 204 -7.76 -0.28 -19.91
C HIS A 204 -9.15 -0.92 -20.09
N THR A 205 -9.23 -1.99 -20.89
CA THR A 205 -10.53 -2.60 -21.23
C THR A 205 -10.99 -3.66 -20.23
N LEU A 206 -10.08 -4.41 -19.60
CA LEU A 206 -10.42 -5.55 -18.76
C LEU A 206 -10.14 -5.36 -17.28
N ILE A 207 -9.07 -4.64 -16.88
CA ILE A 207 -8.64 -4.52 -15.47
C ILE A 207 -9.11 -3.21 -14.86
N PHE A 208 -8.84 -2.10 -15.53
CA PHE A 208 -9.19 -0.76 -15.06
C PHE A 208 -10.66 -0.61 -14.60
N PRO A 209 -11.68 -1.14 -15.31
CA PRO A 209 -13.07 -1.02 -14.87
C PRO A 209 -13.33 -1.67 -13.50
N TYR A 210 -12.65 -2.76 -13.19
CA TYR A 210 -12.79 -3.44 -11.90
C TYR A 210 -12.04 -2.73 -10.78
N GLN A 211 -10.83 -2.22 -11.07
CA GLN A 211 -10.12 -1.36 -10.12
C GLN A 211 -10.93 -0.08 -9.83
N GLN A 212 -11.53 0.53 -10.86
CA GLN A 212 -12.41 1.69 -10.67
C GLN A 212 -13.63 1.36 -9.81
N GLN A 213 -14.27 0.21 -10.04
CA GLN A 213 -15.38 -0.25 -9.21
C GLN A 213 -14.96 -0.43 -7.74
N MET A 214 -13.78 -0.99 -7.49
CA MET A 214 -13.26 -1.13 -6.12
C MET A 214 -13.06 0.24 -5.47
N VAL A 215 -12.42 1.16 -6.16
CA VAL A 215 -12.17 2.52 -5.67
C VAL A 215 -13.48 3.25 -5.37
N ASP A 216 -14.44 3.24 -6.30
CA ASP A 216 -15.74 3.91 -6.14
C ASP A 216 -16.51 3.38 -4.92
N ILE A 217 -16.48 2.06 -4.69
CA ILE A 217 -17.17 1.44 -3.54
C ILE A 217 -16.44 1.75 -2.22
N LEU A 218 -15.09 1.75 -2.21
CA LEU A 218 -14.33 2.13 -1.02
C LEU A 218 -14.54 3.61 -0.67
N HIS A 219 -14.59 4.50 -1.65
CA HIS A 219 -14.95 5.91 -1.43
C HIS A 219 -16.39 6.07 -0.89
N ALA A 220 -17.35 5.24 -1.36
CA ALA A 220 -18.70 5.24 -0.80
C ALA A 220 -18.77 4.74 0.66
N MET A 221 -17.68 4.12 1.16
CA MET A 221 -17.50 3.77 2.57
C MET A 221 -16.67 4.82 3.34
N ASP A 222 -16.43 6.01 2.76
CA ASP A 222 -15.59 7.07 3.31
C ASP A 222 -14.13 6.62 3.58
N CYS A 223 -13.62 5.65 2.82
CA CYS A 223 -12.29 5.09 2.98
C CYS A 223 -11.34 5.55 1.87
N PRO A 224 -10.24 6.28 2.19
CA PRO A 224 -9.19 6.60 1.24
C PRO A 224 -8.51 5.34 0.70
N VAL A 225 -8.06 5.42 -0.55
CA VAL A 225 -7.47 4.28 -1.27
C VAL A 225 -6.02 4.56 -1.64
N ARG A 226 -5.17 3.57 -1.39
CA ARG A 226 -3.79 3.48 -1.88
C ARG A 226 -3.73 2.40 -2.96
N LEU A 227 -3.15 2.70 -4.12
CA LEU A 227 -2.88 1.72 -5.17
C LEU A 227 -1.40 1.37 -5.23
N HIS A 228 -1.08 0.09 -5.27
CA HIS A 228 0.28 -0.44 -5.44
C HIS A 228 0.35 -1.39 -6.63
N ILE A 229 1.08 -1.00 -7.66
CA ILE A 229 1.39 -1.86 -8.82
C ILE A 229 2.92 -1.94 -8.94
N CYS A 230 3.49 -3.07 -8.53
CA CYS A 230 4.94 -3.31 -8.60
C CYS A 230 5.47 -3.35 -10.03
N GLY A 231 6.77 -3.07 -10.17
CA GLY A 231 7.49 -3.18 -11.44
C GLY A 231 7.29 -1.99 -12.36
N ASN A 232 7.50 -2.19 -13.66
CA ASN A 232 7.42 -1.11 -14.62
C ASN A 232 5.98 -0.85 -15.08
N ALA A 233 5.27 -0.01 -14.35
CA ALA A 233 3.91 0.44 -14.66
C ALA A 233 3.84 1.70 -15.53
N THR A 234 4.92 2.10 -16.21
CA THR A 234 5.00 3.33 -17.00
C THR A 234 3.86 3.47 -18.02
N HIS A 235 3.45 2.38 -18.62
CA HIS A 235 2.38 2.35 -19.64
C HIS A 235 0.97 2.45 -19.05
N LEU A 236 0.82 2.32 -17.72
CA LEU A 236 -0.46 2.38 -16.99
C LEU A 236 -0.69 3.73 -16.28
N LEU A 237 0.31 4.59 -16.20
CA LEU A 237 0.29 5.81 -15.38
C LEU A 237 -0.93 6.71 -15.63
N ALA A 238 -1.34 6.87 -16.88
CA ALA A 238 -2.49 7.71 -17.21
C ALA A 238 -3.82 7.12 -16.68
N ASP A 239 -3.97 5.81 -16.73
CA ASP A 239 -5.14 5.12 -16.17
C ASP A 239 -5.09 5.12 -14.64
N MET A 240 -3.93 4.85 -14.04
CA MET A 240 -3.74 4.93 -12.59
C MET A 240 -4.13 6.32 -12.04
N GLY A 241 -3.75 7.40 -12.74
CA GLY A 241 -4.13 8.77 -12.37
C GLY A 241 -5.64 9.06 -12.49
N ARG A 242 -6.37 8.31 -13.33
CA ARG A 242 -7.83 8.45 -13.51
C ARG A 242 -8.67 7.69 -12.49
N LEU A 243 -8.09 6.72 -11.78
CA LEU A 243 -8.81 5.96 -10.76
C LEU A 243 -9.34 6.81 -9.61
N GLY A 244 -8.74 7.98 -9.36
CA GLY A 244 -9.18 8.87 -8.29
C GLY A 244 -8.69 8.46 -6.90
N VAL A 245 -7.73 7.54 -6.81
CA VAL A 245 -7.12 7.13 -5.54
C VAL A 245 -6.33 8.28 -4.90
N GLU A 246 -6.26 8.33 -3.60
CA GLU A 246 -5.53 9.37 -2.86
C GLU A 246 -4.03 9.20 -2.97
N MET A 247 -3.54 7.96 -3.11
CA MET A 247 -2.13 7.65 -3.10
C MET A 247 -1.79 6.51 -4.06
N VAL A 248 -0.66 6.65 -4.74
CA VAL A 248 -0.09 5.60 -5.59
C VAL A 248 1.36 5.35 -5.21
N ASP A 249 1.73 4.09 -5.09
CA ASP A 249 3.13 3.69 -4.99
C ASP A 249 3.71 3.53 -6.38
N ILE A 250 4.84 4.15 -6.61
CA ILE A 250 5.59 4.05 -7.86
C ILE A 250 6.88 3.28 -7.61
N ASP A 251 7.06 2.17 -8.31
CA ASP A 251 8.26 1.34 -8.19
C ASP A 251 9.46 1.93 -8.96
N ALA A 252 10.66 1.55 -8.55
CA ALA A 252 11.93 2.09 -9.01
C ALA A 252 12.15 2.13 -10.54
N PRO A 253 11.62 1.19 -11.36
CA PRO A 253 11.77 1.25 -12.81
C PRO A 253 11.04 2.41 -13.51
N VAL A 254 10.16 3.12 -12.79
CA VAL A 254 9.31 4.18 -13.37
C VAL A 254 9.93 5.54 -13.11
N ASP A 255 9.99 6.39 -14.14
CA ASP A 255 10.40 7.79 -14.01
C ASP A 255 9.33 8.60 -13.26
N LEU A 256 9.70 9.23 -12.13
CA LEU A 256 8.75 9.97 -11.27
C LEU A 256 8.25 11.27 -11.90
N ARG A 257 9.04 11.93 -12.74
CA ARG A 257 8.58 13.13 -13.48
C ARG A 257 7.49 12.76 -14.46
N LEU A 258 7.70 11.64 -15.18
CA LEU A 258 6.71 11.10 -16.09
C LEU A 258 5.46 10.62 -15.33
N ALA A 259 5.64 9.99 -14.16
CA ALA A 259 4.53 9.59 -13.30
C ALA A 259 3.70 10.81 -12.88
N ARG A 260 4.33 11.87 -12.37
CA ARG A 260 3.65 13.11 -11.98
C ARG A 260 2.96 13.77 -13.17
N GLU A 261 3.60 13.83 -14.35
CA GLU A 261 3.01 14.39 -15.57
C GLU A 261 1.75 13.63 -16.01
N ARG A 262 1.81 12.29 -16.01
CA ARG A 262 0.72 11.44 -16.51
C ARG A 262 -0.43 11.27 -15.53
N MET A 263 -0.13 11.22 -14.25
CA MET A 263 -1.14 11.02 -13.20
C MET A 263 -1.78 12.34 -12.75
N GLY A 264 -1.17 13.47 -13.07
CA GLY A 264 -1.66 14.79 -12.67
C GLY A 264 -1.21 15.20 -11.25
N PRO A 265 -1.63 16.41 -10.80
CA PRO A 265 -1.14 17.00 -9.55
C PRO A 265 -1.88 16.50 -8.29
N ASP A 266 -3.02 15.82 -8.46
CA ASP A 266 -3.95 15.59 -7.34
C ASP A 266 -3.70 14.29 -6.57
N VAL A 267 -2.98 13.32 -7.14
CA VAL A 267 -2.61 12.08 -6.47
C VAL A 267 -1.33 12.25 -5.65
N ALA A 268 -1.29 11.72 -4.44
CA ALA A 268 -0.06 11.62 -3.67
C ALA A 268 0.80 10.45 -4.21
N ILE A 269 2.10 10.69 -4.42
CA ILE A 269 3.03 9.68 -4.93
C ILE A 269 3.99 9.25 -3.82
N LEU A 270 4.05 7.95 -3.55
CA LEU A 270 5.05 7.31 -2.72
C LEU A 270 6.10 6.63 -3.60
N GLY A 271 7.36 6.76 -3.24
CA GLY A 271 8.50 6.10 -3.88
C GLY A 271 9.55 7.10 -4.33
N ASN A 272 10.59 6.71 -5.14
CA ASN A 272 10.74 5.35 -5.68
C ASN A 272 12.20 4.93 -5.69
N ILE A 273 12.97 5.28 -4.63
CA ILE A 273 14.35 4.76 -4.56
C ILE A 273 14.33 3.24 -4.64
N HIS A 274 15.31 2.65 -5.34
CA HIS A 274 15.39 1.20 -5.50
C HIS A 274 15.70 0.52 -4.17
N PRO A 275 14.83 -0.38 -3.64
CA PRO A 275 14.97 -0.93 -2.29
C PRO A 275 16.32 -1.62 -2.06
N VAL A 276 16.79 -2.45 -2.98
CA VAL A 276 18.05 -3.16 -2.82
C VAL A 276 19.24 -2.21 -2.94
N GLN A 277 19.27 -1.37 -3.98
CA GLN A 277 20.41 -0.49 -4.24
C GLN A 277 20.62 0.53 -3.10
N TYR A 278 19.54 1.12 -2.59
CA TYR A 278 19.64 2.16 -1.58
C TYR A 278 19.54 1.63 -0.15
N LEU A 279 18.53 0.78 0.13
CA LEU A 279 18.28 0.39 1.52
C LEU A 279 19.11 -0.82 1.97
N LEU A 280 19.46 -1.75 1.06
CA LEU A 280 20.25 -2.92 1.41
C LEU A 280 21.75 -2.69 1.21
N GLU A 281 22.13 -2.13 0.06
CA GLU A 281 23.55 -2.04 -0.39
C GLU A 281 24.12 -0.63 -0.26
N GLY A 282 23.27 0.41 -0.17
CA GLY A 282 23.69 1.80 -0.07
C GLY A 282 24.04 2.24 1.34
N THR A 283 24.34 3.53 1.48
CA THR A 283 24.61 4.21 2.74
C THR A 283 23.44 5.12 3.13
N PRO A 284 23.33 5.60 4.40
CA PRO A 284 22.35 6.61 4.80
C PRO A 284 22.37 7.86 3.92
N GLU A 285 23.56 8.29 3.47
CA GLU A 285 23.76 9.44 2.59
C GLU A 285 23.16 9.17 1.21
N ASP A 286 23.39 7.99 0.62
CA ASP A 286 22.77 7.60 -0.66
C ASP A 286 21.25 7.60 -0.57
N VAL A 287 20.68 7.08 0.51
CA VAL A 287 19.23 7.08 0.75
C VAL A 287 18.70 8.50 0.80
N PHE A 288 19.36 9.38 1.56
CA PHE A 288 18.95 10.77 1.72
C PHE A 288 18.98 11.53 0.39
N GLU A 289 20.07 11.41 -0.39
CA GLU A 289 20.23 12.03 -1.70
C GLU A 289 19.22 11.49 -2.72
N GLY A 290 18.99 10.17 -2.75
CA GLY A 290 18.01 9.55 -3.62
C GLY A 290 16.58 10.05 -3.35
N LEU A 291 16.20 10.18 -2.09
CA LEU A 291 14.89 10.71 -1.68
C LEU A 291 14.75 12.21 -2.01
N ALA A 292 15.83 13.00 -1.92
CA ALA A 292 15.81 14.40 -2.33
C ALA A 292 15.52 14.55 -3.83
N ILE A 293 16.12 13.68 -4.66
CA ILE A 293 15.85 13.63 -6.10
C ILE A 293 14.39 13.23 -6.38
N CYS A 294 13.87 12.22 -5.68
CA CYS A 294 12.48 11.82 -5.82
C CYS A 294 11.51 12.95 -5.46
N HIS A 295 11.76 13.63 -4.33
CA HIS A 295 10.94 14.76 -3.88
C HIS A 295 10.96 15.92 -4.88
N GLU A 296 12.13 16.27 -5.44
CA GLU A 296 12.22 17.30 -6.49
C GLU A 296 11.38 16.96 -7.72
N GLN A 297 11.29 15.67 -8.06
CA GLN A 297 10.54 15.20 -9.23
C GLN A 297 9.03 15.18 -8.99
N VAL A 298 8.58 14.87 -7.78
CA VAL A 298 7.17 14.70 -7.42
C VAL A 298 6.53 16.03 -6.95
N GLY A 299 7.23 16.80 -6.13
CA GLY A 299 6.73 18.04 -5.52
C GLY A 299 5.93 17.81 -4.23
N ASP A 300 5.01 18.72 -3.92
CA ASP A 300 4.35 18.84 -2.60
C ASP A 300 3.54 17.61 -2.14
N ARG A 301 3.04 16.80 -3.06
CA ARG A 301 2.28 15.57 -2.73
C ARG A 301 3.18 14.33 -2.77
N TYR A 302 4.35 14.45 -2.17
CA TYR A 302 5.30 13.35 -2.02
C TYR A 302 5.17 12.67 -0.66
N ILE A 303 5.20 11.34 -0.67
CA ILE A 303 5.30 10.50 0.52
C ILE A 303 6.63 9.76 0.45
N VAL A 304 7.43 9.90 1.51
CA VAL A 304 8.81 9.43 1.53
C VAL A 304 8.86 7.92 1.73
N GLY A 305 9.48 7.22 0.79
CA GLY A 305 9.65 5.77 0.87
C GLY A 305 10.37 5.18 -0.33
N PRO A 306 10.73 3.88 -0.27
CA PRO A 306 11.21 3.15 -1.42
C PRO A 306 10.07 2.80 -2.39
N GLY A 307 10.42 2.37 -3.60
CA GLY A 307 9.44 1.97 -4.61
C GLY A 307 8.68 0.67 -4.32
N CYS A 308 9.22 -0.15 -3.42
CA CYS A 308 8.61 -1.42 -3.00
C CYS A 308 9.05 -1.76 -1.57
N GLU A 309 8.82 -3.02 -1.13
CA GLU A 309 9.15 -3.49 0.21
C GLU A 309 10.62 -3.27 0.60
N VAL A 310 10.84 -2.88 1.86
CA VAL A 310 12.16 -2.79 2.48
C VAL A 310 12.76 -4.20 2.60
N PRO A 311 13.93 -4.48 2.01
CA PRO A 311 14.57 -5.78 2.13
C PRO A 311 14.82 -6.16 3.60
N PRO A 312 14.61 -7.44 4.00
CA PRO A 312 14.69 -7.84 5.40
C PRO A 312 16.07 -7.65 6.03
N LEU A 313 17.13 -7.61 5.22
CA LEU A 313 18.51 -7.45 5.67
C LEU A 313 19.02 -6.01 5.56
N SER A 314 18.17 -5.04 5.23
CA SER A 314 18.57 -3.63 5.16
C SER A 314 19.16 -3.17 6.49
N PRO A 315 20.33 -2.50 6.48
CA PRO A 315 20.87 -1.86 7.67
C PRO A 315 19.85 -0.92 8.31
N PRO A 316 19.62 -1.00 9.63
CA PRO A 316 18.65 -0.13 10.32
C PRO A 316 18.92 1.36 10.12
N GLU A 317 20.17 1.76 9.95
CA GLU A 317 20.58 3.14 9.66
C GLU A 317 20.05 3.64 8.31
N ASN A 318 20.00 2.79 7.27
CA ASN A 318 19.47 3.15 5.97
C ASN A 318 17.93 3.34 6.03
N VAL A 319 17.22 2.48 6.76
CA VAL A 319 15.78 2.65 6.99
C VAL A 319 15.49 3.91 7.83
N ARG A 320 16.36 4.23 8.79
CA ARG A 320 16.27 5.47 9.58
C ARG A 320 16.48 6.70 8.70
N ALA A 321 17.40 6.65 7.74
CA ALA A 321 17.64 7.74 6.81
C ALA A 321 16.40 8.15 5.99
N VAL A 322 15.47 7.22 5.73
CA VAL A 322 14.17 7.53 5.11
C VAL A 322 13.37 8.50 5.97
N VAL A 323 13.30 8.23 7.26
CA VAL A 323 12.57 9.08 8.22
C VAL A 323 13.34 10.39 8.51
N ASP A 324 14.66 10.32 8.56
CA ASP A 324 15.50 11.51 8.79
C ASP A 324 15.36 12.49 7.61
N TYR A 325 15.24 11.97 6.37
CA TYR A 325 14.90 12.81 5.23
C TYR A 325 13.52 13.48 5.40
N ALA A 326 12.50 12.71 5.74
CA ALA A 326 11.16 13.25 6.01
C ALA A 326 11.18 14.34 7.06
N LYS A 327 11.94 14.17 8.16
CA LYS A 327 12.12 15.18 9.21
C LYS A 327 12.87 16.42 8.71
N ALA A 328 13.83 16.26 7.82
CA ALA A 328 14.57 17.39 7.25
C ALA A 328 13.70 18.27 6.35
N THR A 329 12.55 17.78 5.87
CA THR A 329 11.58 18.57 5.10
C THR A 329 10.66 19.42 6.00
N ALA A 330 10.81 19.35 7.33
CA ALA A 330 9.99 20.11 8.27
C ALA A 330 10.07 21.60 7.99
N VAL A 331 8.91 22.23 7.78
CA VAL A 331 8.82 23.69 7.68
C VAL A 331 9.06 24.27 9.06
N THR A 332 10.16 25.00 9.23
CA THR A 332 10.40 25.75 10.47
C THR A 332 9.23 26.72 10.66
N PRO A 333 8.50 26.67 11.78
CA PRO A 333 7.43 27.63 12.00
C PRO A 333 8.04 29.03 11.91
N HIS A 334 7.61 29.86 10.94
CA HIS A 334 7.97 31.26 10.98
C HIS A 334 7.51 31.83 12.34
N PRO A 335 8.41 32.45 13.11
CA PRO A 335 7.99 33.09 14.34
C PRO A 335 6.88 34.07 13.95
N ARG A 336 5.71 33.92 14.57
CA ARG A 336 4.60 34.87 14.37
C ARG A 336 5.16 36.26 14.59
N PRO A 337 4.90 37.25 13.68
CA PRO A 337 5.26 38.62 13.97
C PRO A 337 4.66 38.98 15.31
N LEU A 338 5.49 39.44 16.21
CA LEU A 338 5.06 39.98 17.50
C LEU A 338 4.05 41.08 17.18
N SER A 339 2.79 40.91 17.54
CA SER A 339 1.79 41.96 17.47
C SER A 339 2.30 43.08 18.39
N HIS A 340 2.78 44.17 17.80
CA HIS A 340 2.97 45.39 18.56
C HIS A 340 1.58 45.80 19.11
N SER A 341 1.37 45.54 20.38
CA SER A 341 0.33 46.17 21.16
C SER A 341 0.66 47.67 21.22
N GLY A 342 0.07 48.44 20.32
CA GLY A 342 0.12 49.88 20.38
C GLY A 342 -0.48 50.34 21.69
N GLU A 343 0.37 50.91 22.55
CA GLU A 343 -0.04 51.74 23.67
C GLU A 343 -1.02 52.81 23.18
N ARG A 344 -2.25 52.69 23.61
CA ARG A 344 -3.16 53.85 23.57
C ARG A 344 -2.78 54.77 24.74
N GLY A 345 -2.05 55.83 24.42
CA GLY A 345 -1.87 56.94 25.31
C GLY A 345 -3.22 57.61 25.59
N ASP A 346 -3.67 57.53 26.81
CA ASP A 346 -4.66 58.43 27.39
C ASP A 346 -4.08 59.85 27.45
N THR A 347 -4.67 60.76 26.72
CA THR A 347 -4.56 62.21 26.99
C THR A 347 -5.96 62.70 27.38
N HIS A 348 -6.13 62.83 28.71
CA HIS A 348 -7.04 63.79 29.28
C HIS A 348 -6.46 65.20 29.13
N ALA A 349 -7.20 66.10 28.58
CA ALA A 349 -7.17 67.51 29.02
C ALA A 349 -8.39 68.30 28.50
N LEU A 350 -9.16 68.79 29.42
CA LEU A 350 -10.04 70.00 29.41
C LEU A 350 -11.20 70.03 28.44
#